data_e03da1a78c9499d8231e4cb514e3fd06
#
_entry.id   e03da1a78c9499d8231e4cb514e3fd06
#
_cell.length_a   1.000
_cell.length_b   1.000
_cell.length_c   1.000
_cell.angle_alpha   90.00
_cell.angle_beta   90.00
_cell.angle_gamma   90.00
#
_symmetry.space_group_name_H-M   'P 1'
#
loop_
_entity.id
_entity.type
_entity.pdbx_description
1 polymer ?
#
loop_
_entity_poly.entity_id
_entity_poly.type
_entity_poly.pdbx_seq_one_letter_code
_entity_poly.pdbx_strand_id
1 'polypeptide(L)'
;MAWKRQIHKKNGTKLLETYSYLSSEGRLLEYLDSLLKKNGVKYKEPDFTDIFESVYEKQSDRYFSEFIKLCATFVALFKSQGHKIDDLGSLQDNGVSSQKPFFRKRNAAFKMIVRPLMGAYDAFLREKGAVDFADMINLAAENVTAGQKVHPYRYVIIDEYQDISYARYRLVKAILDQTGANLLCVGDDWQSIYRFAGSDISLFTDFERYFGRSVIMRLERTYRNSQQLIDEAGRFVLRNPYQLKKSLVARQNVAPPCLLQGLHRSS
;
A
#
# COMPACT_ATOMS: atom_id res chain seq x y z
N MET A 1 -5.38 26.22 30.25
CA MET A 1 -4.30 27.13 29.75
C MET A 1 -3.99 28.26 30.73
N ALA A 2 -4.96 28.95 31.34
CA ALA A 2 -4.72 30.07 32.29
C ALA A 2 -3.74 29.69 33.43
N TRP A 3 -3.88 28.52 34.04
CA TRP A 3 -2.99 28.00 35.06
C TRP A 3 -1.52 27.91 34.61
N LYS A 4 -1.25 27.41 33.41
CA LYS A 4 0.13 27.31 32.89
C LYS A 4 0.77 28.69 32.72
N ARG A 5 0.01 29.67 32.20
CA ARG A 5 0.49 31.06 32.06
C ARG A 5 0.83 31.67 33.42
N GLN A 6 0.03 31.37 34.45
CA GLN A 6 0.26 31.88 35.81
C GLN A 6 1.56 31.31 36.43
N ILE A 7 1.82 29.99 36.24
CA ILE A 7 3.04 29.36 36.75
C ILE A 7 4.27 29.93 36.05
N HIS A 8 4.26 30.06 34.73
CA HIS A 8 5.39 30.61 33.98
C HIS A 8 5.64 32.08 34.36
N LYS A 9 4.60 32.86 34.58
CA LYS A 9 4.70 34.24 35.09
C LYS A 9 5.30 34.28 36.48
N LYS A 10 4.88 33.38 37.38
CA LYS A 10 5.38 33.31 38.76
C LYS A 10 6.87 32.90 38.81
N ASN A 11 7.30 32.03 37.91
CA ASN A 11 8.67 31.52 37.88
C ASN A 11 9.60 32.32 36.98
N GLY A 12 9.15 33.44 36.41
CA GLY A 12 9.95 34.26 35.49
C GLY A 12 10.34 33.56 34.19
N THR A 13 9.66 32.45 33.86
CA THR A 13 9.96 31.68 32.66
C THR A 13 9.06 32.10 31.49
N LYS A 14 9.57 32.00 30.28
CA LYS A 14 8.85 32.41 29.07
C LYS A 14 8.05 31.23 28.50
N LEU A 15 6.74 31.38 28.39
CA LEU A 15 5.86 30.39 27.76
C LEU A 15 5.61 30.82 26.30
N LEU A 16 5.93 29.94 25.37
CA LEU A 16 5.58 30.09 23.95
C LEU A 16 4.41 29.11 23.68
N GLU A 17 3.35 29.64 23.05
CA GLU A 17 2.16 28.86 22.78
C GLU A 17 1.98 28.63 21.27
N THR A 18 1.60 27.40 20.93
CA THR A 18 1.19 27.01 19.58
C THR A 18 -0.25 26.49 19.65
N TYR A 19 -0.93 26.45 18.52
CA TYR A 19 -2.33 26.07 18.43
C TYR A 19 -2.51 24.85 17.54
N SER A 20 -3.41 23.96 17.93
CA SER A 20 -3.66 22.70 17.21
C SER A 20 -4.15 22.90 15.76
N TYR A 21 -4.89 23.99 15.49
CA TYR A 21 -5.33 24.30 14.13
C TYR A 21 -4.17 24.58 13.16
N LEU A 22 -3.02 25.09 13.65
CA LEU A 22 -1.82 25.28 12.84
C LEU A 22 -1.25 23.96 12.31
N SER A 23 -1.44 22.87 13.06
CA SER A 23 -1.07 21.53 12.61
C SER A 23 -1.96 21.06 11.46
N SER A 24 -3.28 21.26 11.58
CA SER A 24 -4.24 20.91 10.53
C SER A 24 -4.07 21.73 9.24
N GLU A 25 -3.60 22.97 9.38
CA GLU A 25 -3.28 23.87 8.26
C GLU A 25 -1.88 23.61 7.67
N GLY A 26 -1.06 22.75 8.28
CA GLY A 26 0.33 22.48 7.85
C GLY A 26 1.30 23.64 8.12
N ARG A 27 0.93 24.62 8.95
CA ARG A 27 1.70 25.84 9.24
C ARG A 27 2.41 25.82 10.61
N LEU A 28 2.26 24.75 11.37
CA LEU A 28 2.79 24.65 12.74
C LEU A 28 4.31 24.83 12.79
N LEU A 29 5.04 24.19 11.91
CA LEU A 29 6.51 24.26 11.91
C LEU A 29 7.02 25.65 11.50
N GLU A 30 6.41 26.29 10.51
CA GLU A 30 6.77 27.65 10.08
C GLU A 30 6.46 28.68 11.19
N TYR A 31 5.32 28.53 11.86
CA TYR A 31 4.93 29.36 12.99
C TYR A 31 5.88 29.15 14.18
N LEU A 32 6.20 27.91 14.51
CA LEU A 32 7.12 27.58 15.61
C LEU A 32 8.53 28.14 15.32
N ASP A 33 9.03 27.98 14.10
CA ASP A 33 10.33 28.52 13.68
C ASP A 33 10.38 30.03 13.85
N SER A 34 9.40 30.76 13.35
CA SER A 34 9.29 32.21 13.50
C SER A 34 9.22 32.64 14.96
N LEU A 35 8.50 31.90 15.78
CA LEU A 35 8.33 32.17 17.21
C LEU A 35 9.64 31.96 17.99
N LEU A 36 10.38 30.90 17.68
CA LEU A 36 11.68 30.62 18.28
C LEU A 36 12.73 31.65 17.89
N LYS A 37 12.83 32.00 16.61
CA LYS A 37 13.74 33.07 16.11
C LYS A 37 13.44 34.41 16.78
N LYS A 38 12.18 34.81 16.85
CA LYS A 38 11.75 36.04 17.52
C LYS A 38 12.12 36.08 18.99
N ASN A 39 12.26 34.94 19.63
CA ASN A 39 12.62 34.82 21.04
C ASN A 39 14.12 34.54 21.26
N GLY A 40 14.95 34.72 20.23
CA GLY A 40 16.41 34.63 20.34
C GLY A 40 16.94 33.19 20.49
N VAL A 41 16.12 32.18 20.23
CA VAL A 41 16.57 30.79 20.25
C VAL A 41 17.39 30.56 18.99
N LYS A 42 18.69 30.34 19.18
CA LYS A 42 19.61 29.92 18.12
C LYS A 42 19.60 28.40 18.08
N TYR A 43 19.28 27.83 16.94
CA TYR A 43 19.41 26.39 16.70
C TYR A 43 20.24 26.16 15.42
N LYS A 44 21.00 25.10 15.45
CA LYS A 44 21.77 24.61 14.32
C LYS A 44 20.85 23.63 13.55
N GLU A 45 20.92 23.61 12.24
CA GLU A 45 20.30 22.50 11.50
C GLU A 45 20.98 21.22 12.01
N PRO A 46 20.20 20.30 12.61
CA PRO A 46 20.79 19.09 13.16
C PRO A 46 21.26 18.21 12.00
N ASP A 47 22.42 17.59 12.18
CA ASP A 47 22.83 16.48 11.33
C ASP A 47 21.79 15.36 11.48
N PHE A 48 21.45 14.71 10.37
CA PHE A 48 20.54 13.57 10.38
C PHE A 48 21.04 12.46 11.31
N THR A 49 22.35 12.31 11.47
CA THR A 49 22.98 11.38 12.39
C THR A 49 22.65 11.73 13.85
N ASP A 50 22.78 13.02 14.23
CA ASP A 50 22.46 13.50 15.58
C ASP A 50 20.98 13.30 15.93
N ILE A 51 20.08 13.53 14.94
CA ILE A 51 18.64 13.29 15.10
C ILE A 51 18.39 11.80 15.31
N PHE A 52 19.00 10.96 14.47
CA PHE A 52 18.84 9.51 14.52
C PHE A 52 19.30 8.95 15.88
N GLU A 53 20.49 9.33 16.33
CA GLU A 53 21.03 8.92 17.62
C GLU A 53 20.15 9.39 18.79
N SER A 54 19.71 10.66 18.77
CA SER A 54 18.85 11.19 19.83
C SER A 54 17.47 10.56 19.90
N VAL A 55 16.92 10.12 18.75
CA VAL A 55 15.64 9.40 18.67
C VAL A 55 15.83 7.95 19.07
N TYR A 56 16.93 7.34 18.68
CA TYR A 56 17.27 5.95 19.01
C TYR A 56 17.52 5.78 20.52
N GLU A 57 18.23 6.72 21.16
CA GLU A 57 18.52 6.66 22.60
C GLU A 57 17.32 7.00 23.50
N LYS A 58 16.38 7.83 23.03
CA LYS A 58 15.32 8.41 23.86
C LYS A 58 13.94 7.80 23.69
N GLN A 59 13.68 7.05 22.65
CA GLN A 59 12.36 6.48 22.40
C GLN A 59 12.43 4.97 22.29
N SER A 60 11.53 4.34 23.06
CA SER A 60 11.27 2.91 23.01
C SER A 60 11.24 2.40 21.55
N ASP A 61 11.84 1.26 21.33
CA ASP A 61 11.93 0.47 20.07
C ASP A 61 10.68 0.44 19.16
N ARG A 62 9.52 0.83 19.70
CA ARG A 62 8.24 0.74 19.01
C ARG A 62 8.13 1.64 17.78
N TYR A 63 8.44 2.94 17.91
CA TYR A 63 8.28 3.89 16.78
C TYR A 63 9.26 3.59 15.65
N PHE A 64 10.48 3.23 16.02
CA PHE A 64 11.50 2.85 15.05
C PHE A 64 11.11 1.54 14.34
N SER A 65 10.67 0.54 15.09
CA SER A 65 10.20 -0.72 14.54
C SER A 65 9.00 -0.54 13.61
N GLU A 66 8.05 0.32 13.95
CA GLU A 66 6.90 0.64 13.10
C GLU A 66 7.34 1.38 11.82
N PHE A 67 8.32 2.28 11.92
CA PHE A 67 8.87 2.97 10.76
C PHE A 67 9.62 2.03 9.82
N ILE A 68 10.43 1.11 10.37
CA ILE A 68 11.10 0.06 9.56
C ILE A 68 10.08 -0.83 8.86
N LYS A 69 9.02 -1.24 9.55
CA LYS A 69 7.93 -2.01 8.93
C LYS A 69 7.26 -1.22 7.79
N LEU A 70 7.02 0.08 7.99
CA LEU A 70 6.49 0.95 6.95
C LEU A 70 7.41 0.99 5.73
N CYS A 71 8.72 1.18 5.93
CA CYS A 71 9.70 1.18 4.85
C CYS A 71 9.73 -0.18 4.12
N ALA A 72 9.79 -1.29 4.86
CA ALA A 72 9.78 -2.64 4.29
C ALA A 72 8.51 -2.91 3.48
N THR A 73 7.35 -2.56 4.02
CA THR A 73 6.06 -2.70 3.32
C THR A 73 6.03 -1.85 2.06
N PHE A 74 6.51 -0.61 2.12
CA PHE A 74 6.59 0.26 0.95
C PHE A 74 7.49 -0.35 -0.13
N VAL A 75 8.69 -0.80 0.23
CA VAL A 75 9.62 -1.43 -0.73
C VAL A 75 9.00 -2.65 -1.39
N ALA A 76 8.37 -3.53 -0.60
CA ALA A 76 7.70 -4.72 -1.12
C ALA A 76 6.56 -4.34 -2.10
N LEU A 77 5.70 -3.39 -1.74
CA LEU A 77 4.62 -2.91 -2.61
C LEU A 77 5.16 -2.23 -3.86
N PHE A 78 6.17 -1.40 -3.74
CA PHE A 78 6.79 -0.69 -4.84
C PHE A 78 7.38 -1.65 -5.88
N LYS A 79 8.14 -2.65 -5.43
CA LYS A 79 8.70 -3.70 -6.29
C LYS A 79 7.62 -4.62 -6.88
N SER A 80 6.53 -4.91 -6.14
CA SER A 80 5.41 -5.73 -6.64
C SER A 80 4.62 -5.05 -7.76
N GLN A 81 4.71 -3.71 -7.86
CA GLN A 81 4.18 -2.93 -8.98
C GLN A 81 5.16 -2.85 -10.17
N GLY A 82 6.30 -3.54 -10.10
CA GLY A 82 7.31 -3.55 -11.16
C GLY A 82 8.16 -2.28 -11.23
N HIS A 83 8.13 -1.45 -10.20
CA HIS A 83 8.94 -0.23 -10.14
C HIS A 83 10.38 -0.51 -9.72
N LYS A 84 11.31 0.30 -10.27
CA LYS A 84 12.72 0.35 -9.88
C LYS A 84 13.00 1.60 -9.05
N ILE A 85 14.13 1.61 -8.34
CA ILE A 85 14.53 2.75 -7.48
C ILE A 85 14.50 4.10 -8.22
N ASP A 86 14.79 4.11 -9.52
CA ASP A 86 14.76 5.31 -10.34
C ASP A 86 13.35 5.86 -10.55
N ASP A 87 12.33 5.00 -10.50
CA ASP A 87 10.92 5.38 -10.63
C ASP A 87 10.40 6.09 -9.38
N LEU A 88 11.14 6.05 -8.26
CA LEU A 88 10.70 6.64 -6.99
C LEU A 88 10.43 8.15 -7.09
N GLY A 89 11.20 8.84 -7.94
CA GLY A 89 11.03 10.28 -8.18
C GLY A 89 9.75 10.63 -8.95
N SER A 90 9.35 9.75 -9.87
CA SER A 90 8.19 9.95 -10.75
C SER A 90 6.85 9.52 -10.12
N LEU A 91 6.87 8.87 -8.95
CA LEU A 91 5.65 8.50 -8.24
C LEU A 91 4.80 9.73 -7.94
N GLN A 92 3.63 9.78 -8.60
CA GLN A 92 2.66 10.82 -8.35
C GLN A 92 1.90 10.57 -7.04
N ASP A 93 1.75 11.63 -6.26
CA ASP A 93 0.93 11.60 -5.06
C ASP A 93 -0.55 11.78 -5.43
N ASN A 94 -1.22 10.70 -5.83
CA ASN A 94 -2.58 10.72 -6.40
C ASN A 94 -3.74 10.69 -5.36
N GLY A 95 -3.49 11.06 -4.12
CA GLY A 95 -4.54 11.06 -3.07
C GLY A 95 -5.16 12.45 -2.85
N VAL A 96 -6.40 12.50 -2.35
CA VAL A 96 -7.07 13.74 -1.91
C VAL A 96 -6.20 14.49 -0.88
N SER A 97 -5.43 13.76 -0.08
CA SER A 97 -4.47 14.32 0.87
C SER A 97 -3.24 14.95 0.20
N SER A 98 -2.88 14.55 -1.03
CA SER A 98 -1.69 15.03 -1.74
C SER A 98 -1.76 16.51 -2.12
N GLN A 99 -2.96 17.09 -2.15
CA GLN A 99 -3.16 18.50 -2.44
C GLN A 99 -2.74 19.41 -1.28
N LYS A 100 -2.66 18.89 -0.05
CA LYS A 100 -2.25 19.68 1.12
C LYS A 100 -0.72 19.76 1.22
N PRO A 101 -0.12 20.96 1.43
CA PRO A 101 1.33 21.15 1.48
C PRO A 101 2.04 20.23 2.49
N PHE A 102 1.43 19.98 3.63
CA PHE A 102 1.95 19.09 4.66
C PHE A 102 2.20 17.67 4.14
N PHE A 103 1.21 17.08 3.45
CA PHE A 103 1.36 15.72 2.94
C PHE A 103 2.40 15.62 1.82
N ARG A 104 2.53 16.65 0.98
CA ARG A 104 3.58 16.71 -0.04
C ARG A 104 4.98 16.73 0.60
N LYS A 105 5.19 17.60 1.61
CA LYS A 105 6.47 17.65 2.35
C LYS A 105 6.77 16.31 3.04
N ARG A 106 5.77 15.70 3.69
CA ARG A 106 5.91 14.40 4.33
C ARG A 106 6.29 13.30 3.33
N ASN A 107 5.61 13.23 2.20
CA ASN A 107 5.89 12.23 1.18
C ASN A 107 7.26 12.44 0.54
N ALA A 108 7.67 13.68 0.31
CA ALA A 108 9.02 14.01 -0.15
C ALA A 108 10.09 13.55 0.85
N ALA A 109 9.91 13.86 2.15
CA ALA A 109 10.81 13.41 3.21
C ALA A 109 10.89 11.89 3.30
N PHE A 110 9.75 11.20 3.19
CA PHE A 110 9.72 9.74 3.17
C PHE A 110 10.51 9.17 1.98
N LYS A 111 10.32 9.71 0.77
CA LYS A 111 11.07 9.30 -0.42
C LYS A 111 12.59 9.53 -0.26
N MET A 112 12.99 10.63 0.39
CA MET A 112 14.41 10.90 0.68
C MET A 112 15.05 9.86 1.60
N ILE A 113 14.30 9.36 2.60
CA ILE A 113 14.77 8.33 3.53
C ILE A 113 14.76 6.95 2.87
N VAL A 114 13.68 6.61 2.17
CA VAL A 114 13.52 5.27 1.58
C VAL A 114 14.48 5.02 0.43
N ARG A 115 14.83 6.04 -0.35
CA ARG A 115 15.73 5.88 -1.51
C ARG A 115 17.09 5.26 -1.14
N PRO A 116 17.86 5.80 -0.18
CA PRO A 116 19.14 5.19 0.22
C PRO A 116 18.94 3.79 0.85
N LEU A 117 17.84 3.56 1.58
CA LEU A 117 17.54 2.24 2.14
C LEU A 117 17.32 1.20 1.02
N MET A 118 16.56 1.54 -0.01
CA MET A 118 16.38 0.68 -1.18
C MET A 118 17.72 0.41 -1.89
N GLY A 119 18.54 1.43 -2.09
CA GLY A 119 19.86 1.27 -2.70
C GLY A 119 20.77 0.34 -1.90
N ALA A 120 20.80 0.48 -0.58
CA ALA A 120 21.55 -0.39 0.31
C ALA A 120 21.01 -1.83 0.30
N TYR A 121 19.69 -1.98 0.29
CA TYR A 121 19.04 -3.29 0.19
C TYR A 121 19.38 -4.01 -1.13
N ASP A 122 19.26 -3.32 -2.26
CA ASP A 122 19.58 -3.86 -3.57
C ASP A 122 21.10 -4.18 -3.70
N ALA A 123 21.98 -3.37 -3.09
CA ALA A 123 23.41 -3.65 -3.01
C ALA A 123 23.70 -4.90 -2.20
N PHE A 124 23.06 -5.05 -1.04
CA PHE A 124 23.16 -6.24 -0.19
C PHE A 124 22.72 -7.51 -0.92
N LEU A 125 21.58 -7.47 -1.62
CA LEU A 125 21.11 -8.63 -2.40
C LEU A 125 22.11 -9.01 -3.48
N ARG A 126 22.65 -8.03 -4.21
CA ARG A 126 23.69 -8.27 -5.25
C ARG A 126 24.96 -8.86 -4.68
N GLU A 127 25.45 -8.34 -3.54
CA GLU A 127 26.62 -8.88 -2.84
C GLU A 127 26.44 -10.36 -2.45
N LYS A 128 25.24 -10.72 -2.02
CA LYS A 128 24.88 -12.10 -1.64
C LYS A 128 24.53 -13.00 -2.83
N GLY A 129 24.50 -12.47 -4.06
CA GLY A 129 23.99 -13.22 -5.22
C GLY A 129 22.54 -13.67 -5.05
N ALA A 130 21.75 -12.92 -4.28
CA ALA A 130 20.37 -13.23 -3.92
C ALA A 130 19.38 -12.30 -4.61
N VAL A 131 18.13 -12.75 -4.70
CA VAL A 131 16.98 -11.97 -5.18
C VAL A 131 15.83 -12.15 -4.22
N ASP A 132 15.02 -11.12 -4.02
CA ASP A 132 13.75 -11.27 -3.30
C ASP A 132 12.63 -11.77 -4.23
N PHE A 133 11.46 -12.08 -3.65
CA PHE A 133 10.33 -12.60 -4.42
C PHE A 133 9.82 -11.63 -5.50
N ALA A 134 9.87 -10.33 -5.24
CA ALA A 134 9.45 -9.34 -6.23
C ALA A 134 10.49 -9.22 -7.34
N ASP A 135 11.79 -9.22 -7.01
CA ASP A 135 12.87 -9.23 -8.00
C ASP A 135 12.81 -10.46 -8.89
N MET A 136 12.54 -11.63 -8.31
CA MET A 136 12.44 -12.87 -9.08
C MET A 136 11.38 -12.74 -10.19
N ILE A 137 10.21 -12.17 -9.88
CA ILE A 137 9.14 -11.94 -10.86
C ILE A 137 9.53 -10.85 -11.87
N ASN A 138 10.10 -9.73 -11.40
CA ASN A 138 10.49 -8.62 -12.26
C ASN A 138 11.59 -9.02 -13.24
N LEU A 139 12.63 -9.69 -12.75
CA LEU A 139 13.74 -10.19 -13.58
C LEU A 139 13.25 -11.24 -14.59
N ALA A 140 12.36 -12.13 -14.19
CA ALA A 140 11.76 -13.08 -15.13
C ALA A 140 11.01 -12.36 -16.26
N ALA A 141 10.19 -11.35 -15.92
CA ALA A 141 9.47 -10.56 -16.92
C ALA A 141 10.44 -9.80 -17.85
N GLU A 142 11.51 -9.22 -17.31
CA GLU A 142 12.53 -8.51 -18.09
C GLU A 142 13.27 -9.46 -19.03
N ASN A 143 13.70 -10.60 -18.54
CA ASN A 143 14.42 -11.61 -19.35
C ASN A 143 13.56 -12.13 -20.50
N VAL A 144 12.30 -12.46 -20.24
CA VAL A 144 11.37 -12.90 -21.29
C VAL A 144 11.14 -11.79 -22.32
N THR A 145 10.94 -10.55 -21.86
CA THR A 145 10.77 -9.37 -22.74
C THR A 145 12.04 -9.11 -23.55
N ALA A 146 13.22 -9.35 -23.00
CA ALA A 146 14.50 -9.23 -23.68
C ALA A 146 14.80 -10.38 -24.69
N GLY A 147 13.87 -11.33 -24.83
CA GLY A 147 13.96 -12.41 -25.81
C GLY A 147 14.50 -13.74 -25.27
N GLN A 148 14.67 -13.88 -23.95
CA GLN A 148 14.97 -15.19 -23.38
C GLN A 148 13.80 -16.14 -23.67
N LYS A 149 14.09 -17.25 -24.33
CA LYS A 149 13.07 -18.21 -24.75
C LYS A 149 12.44 -18.91 -23.55
N VAL A 150 11.11 -18.90 -23.52
CA VAL A 150 10.30 -19.73 -22.64
C VAL A 150 9.79 -20.97 -23.38
N HIS A 151 9.31 -21.96 -22.64
CA HIS A 151 8.64 -23.11 -23.23
C HIS A 151 7.47 -22.65 -24.13
N PRO A 152 7.25 -23.25 -25.31
CA PRO A 152 6.17 -22.85 -26.23
C PRO A 152 4.81 -23.30 -25.69
N TYR A 153 4.33 -22.58 -24.68
CA TYR A 153 3.01 -22.84 -24.10
C TYR A 153 1.91 -22.59 -25.13
N ARG A 154 0.91 -23.46 -25.14
CA ARG A 154 -0.34 -23.26 -25.91
C ARG A 154 -1.44 -22.62 -25.05
N TYR A 155 -1.39 -22.85 -23.76
CA TYR A 155 -2.32 -22.34 -22.77
C TYR A 155 -1.57 -21.85 -21.55
N VAL A 156 -1.98 -20.71 -21.02
CA VAL A 156 -1.58 -20.19 -19.71
C VAL A 156 -2.85 -20.10 -18.88
N ILE A 157 -2.88 -20.81 -17.75
CA ILE A 157 -4.06 -20.85 -16.87
C ILE A 157 -3.65 -20.23 -15.52
N ILE A 158 -4.40 -19.23 -15.06
CA ILE A 158 -4.15 -18.55 -13.81
C ILE A 158 -5.37 -18.68 -12.92
N ASP A 159 -5.19 -19.28 -11.76
CA ASP A 159 -6.20 -19.34 -10.69
C ASP A 159 -6.00 -18.19 -9.71
N GLU A 160 -7.03 -17.85 -8.95
CA GLU A 160 -7.07 -16.75 -7.99
C GLU A 160 -6.58 -15.41 -8.60
N TYR A 161 -7.01 -15.15 -9.84
CA TYR A 161 -6.50 -14.02 -10.64
C TYR A 161 -6.78 -12.65 -9.99
N GLN A 162 -7.75 -12.52 -9.08
CA GLN A 162 -8.03 -11.29 -8.33
C GLN A 162 -6.87 -10.84 -7.44
N ASP A 163 -5.91 -11.74 -7.15
CA ASP A 163 -4.75 -11.47 -6.30
C ASP A 163 -3.48 -11.17 -7.10
N ILE A 164 -3.61 -10.94 -8.39
CA ILE A 164 -2.47 -10.65 -9.26
C ILE A 164 -1.90 -9.26 -8.98
N SER A 165 -0.56 -9.15 -8.94
CA SER A 165 0.15 -7.88 -8.91
C SER A 165 0.55 -7.44 -10.32
N TYR A 166 0.86 -6.16 -10.49
CA TYR A 166 1.27 -5.63 -11.79
C TYR A 166 2.57 -6.29 -12.31
N ALA A 167 3.52 -6.61 -11.42
CA ALA A 167 4.72 -7.35 -11.81
C ALA A 167 4.39 -8.74 -12.39
N ARG A 168 3.47 -9.47 -11.75
CA ARG A 168 3.01 -10.77 -12.28
C ARG A 168 2.28 -10.62 -13.61
N TYR A 169 1.43 -9.60 -13.75
CA TYR A 169 0.79 -9.27 -15.04
C TYR A 169 1.84 -9.06 -16.14
N ARG A 170 2.91 -8.28 -15.88
CA ARG A 170 3.99 -8.06 -16.85
C ARG A 170 4.65 -9.36 -17.29
N LEU A 171 4.92 -10.26 -16.35
CA LEU A 171 5.50 -11.57 -16.66
C LEU A 171 4.54 -12.41 -17.54
N VAL A 172 3.28 -12.50 -17.17
CA VAL A 172 2.26 -13.22 -17.94
C VAL A 172 2.16 -12.62 -19.34
N LYS A 173 2.07 -11.30 -19.44
CA LYS A 173 1.99 -10.60 -20.74
C LYS A 173 3.21 -10.89 -21.62
N ALA A 174 4.40 -10.84 -21.07
CA ALA A 174 5.63 -11.17 -21.80
C ALA A 174 5.64 -12.61 -22.34
N ILE A 175 5.16 -13.58 -21.52
CA ILE A 175 5.04 -14.99 -21.94
C ILE A 175 4.02 -15.12 -23.10
N LEU A 176 2.85 -14.48 -22.98
CA LEU A 176 1.81 -14.51 -23.99
C LEU A 176 2.30 -13.89 -25.32
N ASP A 177 2.96 -12.75 -25.23
CA ASP A 177 3.48 -12.04 -26.42
C ASP A 177 4.57 -12.86 -27.13
N GLN A 178 5.36 -13.63 -26.38
CA GLN A 178 6.39 -14.49 -26.98
C GLN A 178 5.82 -15.80 -27.55
N THR A 179 4.83 -16.40 -26.89
CA THR A 179 4.35 -17.76 -27.23
C THR A 179 3.09 -17.77 -28.08
N GLY A 180 2.30 -16.70 -28.08
CA GLY A 180 0.95 -16.67 -28.67
C GLY A 180 -0.05 -17.55 -27.93
N ALA A 181 0.22 -17.91 -26.67
CA ALA A 181 -0.63 -18.79 -25.87
C ALA A 181 -2.00 -18.19 -25.60
N ASN A 182 -3.01 -19.05 -25.49
CA ASN A 182 -4.33 -18.66 -25.00
C ASN A 182 -4.31 -18.51 -23.48
N LEU A 183 -4.86 -17.41 -22.97
CA LEU A 183 -4.95 -17.12 -21.55
C LEU A 183 -6.32 -17.50 -21.01
N LEU A 184 -6.36 -18.24 -19.90
CA LEU A 184 -7.54 -18.50 -19.07
C LEU A 184 -7.26 -18.00 -17.64
N CYS A 185 -8.06 -17.05 -17.18
CA CYS A 185 -7.99 -16.55 -15.81
C CYS A 185 -9.27 -16.93 -15.06
N VAL A 186 -9.12 -17.46 -13.87
CA VAL A 186 -10.22 -17.78 -12.96
C VAL A 186 -10.03 -16.96 -11.69
N GLY A 187 -11.09 -16.36 -11.17
CA GLY A 187 -10.99 -15.56 -9.96
C GLY A 187 -12.35 -15.03 -9.49
N ASP A 188 -12.35 -14.45 -8.32
CA ASP A 188 -13.52 -13.89 -7.67
C ASP A 188 -13.18 -12.54 -7.02
N ASP A 189 -13.61 -11.43 -7.61
CA ASP A 189 -13.32 -10.08 -7.12
C ASP A 189 -13.84 -9.83 -5.69
N TRP A 190 -14.88 -10.54 -5.25
CA TRP A 190 -15.37 -10.48 -3.86
C TRP A 190 -14.35 -11.03 -2.85
N GLN A 191 -13.42 -11.86 -3.29
CA GLN A 191 -12.34 -12.43 -2.49
C GLN A 191 -11.03 -11.65 -2.58
N SER A 192 -10.99 -10.52 -3.30
CA SER A 192 -9.80 -9.68 -3.42
C SER A 192 -9.54 -8.91 -2.12
N ILE A 193 -8.72 -9.49 -1.24
CA ILE A 193 -8.36 -8.91 0.06
C ILE A 193 -6.86 -8.62 0.18
N TYR A 194 -6.06 -8.91 -0.85
CA TYR A 194 -4.59 -8.82 -0.81
C TYR A 194 -4.02 -7.52 -1.39
N ARG A 195 -4.81 -6.43 -1.43
CA ARG A 195 -4.31 -5.12 -1.87
C ARG A 195 -3.11 -4.64 -1.05
N PHE A 196 -3.08 -4.95 0.25
CA PHE A 196 -1.96 -4.64 1.13
C PHE A 196 -0.67 -5.42 0.79
N ALA A 197 -0.78 -6.52 0.05
CA ALA A 197 0.33 -7.32 -0.47
C ALA A 197 0.67 -6.99 -1.93
N GLY A 198 0.05 -5.96 -2.52
CA GLY A 198 0.35 -5.45 -3.85
C GLY A 198 -0.53 -6.01 -4.98
N SER A 199 -1.64 -6.70 -4.68
CA SER A 199 -2.61 -7.04 -5.72
C SER A 199 -3.30 -5.79 -6.27
N ASP A 200 -3.58 -5.79 -7.57
CA ASP A 200 -4.27 -4.72 -8.27
C ASP A 200 -5.55 -5.26 -8.90
N ILE A 201 -6.68 -4.96 -8.26
CA ILE A 201 -7.99 -5.42 -8.70
C ILE A 201 -8.37 -4.88 -10.09
N SER A 202 -7.77 -3.77 -10.55
CA SER A 202 -8.04 -3.24 -11.88
C SER A 202 -7.62 -4.21 -12.99
N LEU A 203 -6.61 -5.03 -12.75
CA LEU A 203 -6.19 -6.09 -13.68
C LEU A 203 -7.28 -7.14 -13.90
N PHE A 204 -8.15 -7.33 -12.90
CA PHE A 204 -9.30 -8.23 -12.97
C PHE A 204 -10.54 -7.53 -13.54
N THR A 205 -10.89 -6.34 -13.04
CA THR A 205 -12.11 -5.62 -13.44
C THR A 205 -12.02 -5.02 -14.84
N ASP A 206 -10.82 -4.58 -15.24
CA ASP A 206 -10.56 -3.97 -16.55
C ASP A 206 -9.78 -4.93 -17.47
N PHE A 207 -10.05 -6.23 -17.39
CA PHE A 207 -9.30 -7.30 -18.05
C PHE A 207 -9.06 -7.04 -19.55
N GLU A 208 -10.06 -6.59 -20.27
CA GLU A 208 -9.94 -6.32 -21.71
C GLU A 208 -8.98 -5.16 -22.05
N ARG A 209 -8.80 -4.23 -21.12
CA ARG A 209 -7.81 -3.14 -21.28
C ARG A 209 -6.38 -3.68 -21.29
N TYR A 210 -6.12 -4.75 -20.56
CA TYR A 210 -4.78 -5.32 -20.38
C TYR A 210 -4.45 -6.43 -21.38
N PHE A 211 -5.44 -7.26 -21.72
CA PHE A 211 -5.24 -8.44 -22.56
C PHE A 211 -5.99 -8.40 -23.90
N GLY A 212 -6.79 -7.37 -24.14
CA GLY A 212 -7.61 -7.27 -25.33
C GLY A 212 -8.95 -8.00 -25.21
N ARG A 213 -9.57 -8.32 -26.34
CA ARG A 213 -10.89 -8.97 -26.37
C ARG A 213 -10.89 -10.28 -25.61
N SER A 214 -11.89 -10.46 -24.77
CA SER A 214 -12.03 -11.64 -23.92
C SER A 214 -13.46 -12.18 -23.93
N VAL A 215 -13.62 -13.46 -23.55
CA VAL A 215 -14.90 -14.07 -23.25
C VAL A 215 -15.03 -14.21 -21.75
N ILE A 216 -15.99 -13.51 -21.16
CA ILE A 216 -16.25 -13.56 -19.73
C ILE A 216 -17.35 -14.57 -19.44
N MET A 217 -17.03 -15.60 -18.68
CA MET A 217 -17.99 -16.61 -18.20
C MET A 217 -18.21 -16.42 -16.70
N ARG A 218 -19.46 -16.43 -16.27
CA ARG A 218 -19.83 -16.28 -14.86
C ARG A 218 -20.27 -17.62 -14.28
N LEU A 219 -19.66 -17.99 -13.15
CA LEU A 219 -20.10 -19.13 -12.35
C LEU A 219 -21.00 -18.63 -11.22
N GLU A 220 -22.30 -18.71 -11.45
CA GLU A 220 -23.30 -18.11 -10.55
C GLU A 220 -23.85 -19.13 -9.53
N ARG A 221 -23.49 -20.41 -9.61
CA ARG A 221 -23.90 -21.43 -8.67
C ARG A 221 -22.80 -21.83 -7.71
N THR A 222 -23.11 -21.80 -6.42
CA THR A 222 -22.20 -22.22 -5.37
C THR A 222 -22.74 -23.43 -4.60
N TYR A 223 -21.80 -24.21 -4.08
CA TYR A 223 -22.10 -25.44 -3.30
C TYR A 223 -21.61 -25.36 -1.86
N ARG A 224 -20.89 -24.27 -1.52
CA ARG A 224 -20.21 -24.10 -0.21
C ARG A 224 -21.09 -23.48 0.84
N ASN A 225 -21.94 -22.52 0.46
CA ASN A 225 -22.65 -21.66 1.40
C ASN A 225 -24.16 -21.73 1.22
N SER A 226 -24.89 -21.44 2.29
CA SER A 226 -26.35 -21.27 2.23
C SER A 226 -26.72 -19.96 1.52
N GLN A 227 -27.93 -19.86 0.95
CA GLN A 227 -28.41 -18.66 0.29
C GLN A 227 -28.40 -17.45 1.24
N GLN A 228 -28.81 -17.64 2.48
CA GLN A 228 -28.82 -16.58 3.48
C GLN A 228 -27.42 -15.97 3.71
N LEU A 229 -26.38 -16.82 3.83
CA LEU A 229 -25.01 -16.33 4.00
C LEU A 229 -24.52 -15.60 2.75
N ILE A 230 -24.88 -16.09 1.56
CA ILE A 230 -24.53 -15.44 0.29
C ILE A 230 -25.17 -14.06 0.22
N ASP A 231 -26.44 -13.93 0.58
CA ASP A 231 -27.17 -12.67 0.51
C ASP A 231 -26.65 -11.66 1.51
N GLU A 232 -26.31 -12.07 2.75
CA GLU A 232 -25.73 -11.19 3.76
C GLU A 232 -24.32 -10.75 3.38
N ALA A 233 -23.45 -11.68 2.97
CA ALA A 233 -22.09 -11.36 2.53
C ALA A 233 -22.13 -10.47 1.27
N GLY A 234 -23.01 -10.76 0.33
CA GLY A 234 -23.21 -9.96 -0.89
C GLY A 234 -23.64 -8.53 -0.59
N ARG A 235 -24.59 -8.33 0.34
CA ARG A 235 -24.99 -6.98 0.79
C ARG A 235 -23.84 -6.20 1.40
N PHE A 236 -22.97 -6.88 2.15
CA PHE A 236 -21.77 -6.24 2.73
C PHE A 236 -20.77 -5.86 1.65
N VAL A 237 -20.41 -6.79 0.78
CA VAL A 237 -19.39 -6.58 -0.27
C VAL A 237 -19.83 -5.52 -1.28
N LEU A 238 -21.10 -5.56 -1.71
CA LEU A 238 -21.65 -4.60 -2.69
C LEU A 238 -21.85 -3.16 -2.16
N ARG A 239 -21.50 -2.88 -0.89
CA ARG A 239 -21.33 -1.50 -0.41
C ARG A 239 -20.14 -0.81 -1.08
N ASN A 240 -19.17 -1.59 -1.54
CA ASN A 240 -18.07 -1.08 -2.34
C ASN A 240 -18.51 -0.96 -3.82
N PRO A 241 -18.58 0.25 -4.39
CA PRO A 241 -19.06 0.46 -5.75
C PRO A 241 -18.12 -0.13 -6.83
N TYR A 242 -16.89 -0.49 -6.47
CA TYR A 242 -15.91 -1.08 -7.39
C TYR A 242 -16.04 -2.60 -7.53
N GLN A 243 -16.92 -3.26 -6.75
CA GLN A 243 -17.15 -4.69 -6.85
C GLN A 243 -18.15 -5.04 -7.95
N LEU A 244 -17.89 -6.15 -8.65
CA LEU A 244 -18.77 -6.65 -9.69
C LEU A 244 -20.07 -7.17 -9.08
N LYS A 245 -21.20 -6.79 -9.66
CA LYS A 245 -22.50 -7.33 -9.26
C LYS A 245 -22.61 -8.78 -9.71
N LYS A 246 -22.88 -9.68 -8.77
CA LYS A 246 -23.07 -11.11 -9.00
C LYS A 246 -24.40 -11.57 -8.43
N SER A 247 -25.02 -12.52 -9.10
CA SER A 247 -26.24 -13.20 -8.65
C SER A 247 -25.89 -14.65 -8.31
N LEU A 248 -25.41 -14.87 -7.08
CA LEU A 248 -25.01 -16.20 -6.65
C LEU A 248 -26.19 -16.98 -6.10
N VAL A 249 -26.38 -18.21 -6.58
CA VAL A 249 -27.44 -19.13 -6.16
C VAL A 249 -26.83 -20.33 -5.47
N ALA A 250 -27.29 -20.63 -4.24
CA ALA A 250 -26.90 -21.81 -3.52
C ALA A 250 -27.60 -23.05 -4.10
N ARG A 251 -26.90 -24.18 -4.19
CA ARG A 251 -27.53 -25.45 -4.58
C ARG A 251 -28.40 -26.04 -3.47
N GLN A 252 -28.00 -25.82 -2.23
CA GLN A 252 -28.72 -26.38 -1.07
C GLN A 252 -29.16 -25.25 -0.14
N ASN A 253 -30.45 -25.24 0.19
CA ASN A 253 -30.99 -24.41 1.27
C ASN A 253 -30.71 -25.06 2.63
N VAL A 254 -29.46 -25.34 2.96
CA VAL A 254 -29.13 -25.84 4.30
C VAL A 254 -28.99 -24.63 5.20
N ALA A 255 -30.01 -24.35 5.98
CA ALA A 255 -29.91 -23.40 7.08
C ALA A 255 -29.24 -24.10 8.29
N PRO A 256 -28.26 -23.42 8.93
CA PRO A 256 -28.61 -22.74 10.16
C PRO A 256 -28.55 -21.24 9.96
N PRO A 257 -29.43 -20.44 10.57
CA PRO A 257 -29.32 -19.00 10.55
C PRO A 257 -28.01 -18.60 11.21
N CYS A 258 -27.20 -17.80 10.52
CA CYS A 258 -26.10 -17.06 11.15
C CYS A 258 -26.72 -16.08 12.14
N LEU A 259 -26.77 -16.43 13.42
CA LEU A 259 -27.05 -15.50 14.50
C LEU A 259 -25.81 -14.61 14.70
N LEU A 260 -25.80 -13.45 14.06
CA LEU A 260 -24.92 -12.35 14.44
C LEU A 260 -25.45 -11.79 15.78
N GLN A 261 -24.97 -12.33 16.90
CA GLN A 261 -25.17 -11.67 18.19
C GLN A 261 -24.34 -10.37 18.17
N GLY A 262 -25.02 -9.25 18.06
CA GLY A 262 -24.41 -7.95 18.26
C GLY A 262 -23.85 -7.88 19.70
N LEU A 263 -22.52 -7.75 19.83
CA LEU A 263 -21.89 -7.37 21.07
C LEU A 263 -22.33 -5.93 21.38
N HIS A 264 -23.40 -5.78 22.16
CA HIS A 264 -23.69 -4.54 22.85
C HIS A 264 -22.53 -4.28 23.82
N ARG A 265 -21.66 -3.35 23.50
CA ARG A 265 -20.83 -2.72 24.51
C ARG A 265 -21.77 -1.91 25.40
N SER A 266 -22.03 -2.42 26.60
CA SER A 266 -22.53 -1.61 27.69
C SER A 266 -21.48 -0.58 28.03
N SER A 267 -21.92 0.68 27.99
CA SER A 267 -21.21 1.90 28.36
C SER A 267 -20.58 1.82 29.76
#